data_2b29d70658d2589bc2401953669a3064
#
_entry.id   2b29d70658d2589bc2401953669a3064
#
_cell.length_a   1.000
_cell.length_b   1.000
_cell.length_c   1.000
_cell.angle_alpha   90.00
_cell.angle_beta   90.00
_cell.angle_gamma   90.00
#
_symmetry.space_group_name_H-M   'P 1'
#
loop_
_entity.id
_entity.type
_entity.pdbx_description
1 polymer ?
#
loop_
_entity_poly.entity_id
_entity_poly.type
_entity_poly.pdbx_seq_one_letter_code
_entity_poly.pdbx_strand_id
1 'polypeptide(L)'
;MDEHSSSEEMPYKFNGKEFDQETGLYYYGARYMNPVTSLWYGVDPQWYKLPYSSPYSYCIGNPILLHDPNGAYPVITITKEKTGQQATQRVIGYTGFHNKALLTTVDLYKATVTDTEDADFHMEFTVTRDAFIVRQGGNKQNGTIVLTNVAFEPKDEQNNEYVGVVKPEYPRGNATVALVLTQDGSHFVPADPSDASVELGYRYKTDIASGVMLHVGGRYLNKGRNAIAASEGCFGVTDGSDNPSNDYSNDVLNSIINQANKSETDKGKIGIVIMKRNETERTRTKNVKISSE
;
A
#
# COMPACT_ATOMS: atom_id res chain seq x y z
N MET A 1 7.12 -39.18 -41.27
CA MET A 1 7.35 -37.79 -40.83
C MET A 1 6.62 -37.66 -39.54
N ASP A 2 7.33 -37.86 -38.45
CA ASP A 2 6.74 -37.75 -37.11
C ASP A 2 6.76 -36.29 -36.71
N GLU A 3 5.61 -35.64 -36.67
CA GLU A 3 5.44 -34.33 -36.05
C GLU A 3 5.46 -34.52 -34.54
N HIS A 4 6.62 -34.41 -33.93
CA HIS A 4 6.74 -34.15 -32.49
C HIS A 4 6.25 -32.74 -32.20
N SER A 5 4.95 -32.58 -32.02
CA SER A 5 4.36 -31.44 -31.37
C SER A 5 4.52 -31.63 -29.87
N SER A 6 5.69 -31.27 -29.34
CA SER A 6 5.87 -31.04 -27.91
C SER A 6 5.31 -29.66 -27.54
N SER A 7 3.98 -29.53 -27.53
CA SER A 7 3.35 -28.45 -26.77
C SER A 7 3.41 -28.88 -25.30
N GLU A 8 4.47 -28.48 -24.61
CA GLU A 8 4.39 -28.39 -23.15
C GLU A 8 3.26 -27.41 -22.87
N GLU A 9 2.08 -27.97 -22.56
CA GLU A 9 0.94 -27.14 -22.16
C GLU A 9 1.32 -26.44 -20.89
N MET A 10 1.46 -25.11 -20.98
CA MET A 10 1.71 -24.28 -19.79
C MET A 10 0.57 -24.50 -18.80
N PRO A 11 0.85 -24.95 -17.57
CA PRO A 11 -0.19 -25.21 -16.58
C PRO A 11 -0.91 -23.94 -16.11
N TYR A 12 -0.33 -22.75 -16.34
CA TYR A 12 -0.86 -21.47 -15.92
C TYR A 12 -1.44 -20.72 -17.13
N LYS A 13 -2.77 -20.73 -17.29
CA LYS A 13 -3.44 -20.17 -18.48
C LYS A 13 -4.24 -18.90 -18.22
N PHE A 14 -5.02 -18.84 -17.15
CA PHE A 14 -5.88 -17.72 -16.84
C PHE A 14 -5.48 -17.10 -15.48
N ASN A 15 -5.21 -15.82 -15.46
CA ASN A 15 -4.78 -15.06 -14.27
C ASN A 15 -3.57 -15.67 -13.53
N GLY A 16 -2.68 -16.37 -14.25
CA GLY A 16 -1.53 -17.05 -13.65
C GLY A 16 -1.90 -18.20 -12.71
N LYS A 17 -3.11 -18.76 -12.82
CA LYS A 17 -3.59 -19.85 -11.99
C LYS A 17 -3.37 -21.21 -12.65
N GLU A 18 -3.08 -22.19 -11.80
CA GLU A 18 -2.90 -23.58 -12.23
C GLU A 18 -4.23 -24.14 -12.76
N PHE A 19 -4.18 -24.70 -13.95
CA PHE A 19 -5.33 -25.37 -14.56
C PHE A 19 -5.24 -26.86 -14.30
N ASP A 20 -6.18 -27.39 -13.53
CA ASP A 20 -6.33 -28.80 -13.30
C ASP A 20 -7.01 -29.43 -14.53
N GLN A 21 -6.25 -30.18 -15.29
CA GLN A 21 -6.73 -30.82 -16.53
C GLN A 21 -7.73 -31.94 -16.28
N GLU A 22 -7.69 -32.58 -15.10
CA GLU A 22 -8.60 -33.70 -14.77
C GLU A 22 -10.01 -33.17 -14.45
N THR A 23 -10.09 -32.05 -13.73
CA THR A 23 -11.37 -31.47 -13.33
C THR A 23 -11.85 -30.35 -14.26
N GLY A 24 -10.96 -29.76 -15.06
CA GLY A 24 -11.27 -28.61 -15.91
C GLY A 24 -11.44 -27.29 -15.11
N LEU A 25 -10.93 -27.25 -13.90
CA LEU A 25 -11.06 -26.12 -12.99
C LEU A 25 -9.73 -25.39 -12.83
N TYR A 26 -9.79 -24.10 -12.49
CA TYR A 26 -8.61 -23.33 -12.05
C TYR A 26 -8.48 -23.37 -10.54
N TYR A 27 -7.30 -23.73 -10.06
CA TYR A 27 -6.98 -23.68 -8.64
C TYR A 27 -6.48 -22.30 -8.23
N TYR A 28 -7.23 -21.63 -7.35
CA TYR A 28 -6.90 -20.29 -6.85
C TYR A 28 -6.29 -20.29 -5.45
N GLY A 29 -6.07 -21.44 -4.86
CA GLY A 29 -5.61 -21.58 -3.47
C GLY A 29 -6.79 -21.97 -2.56
N ALA A 30 -7.61 -21.03 -2.15
CA ALA A 30 -8.77 -21.30 -1.28
C ALA A 30 -9.94 -21.97 -2.00
N ARG A 31 -10.08 -21.75 -3.30
CA ARG A 31 -11.25 -22.25 -4.07
C ARG A 31 -10.84 -22.69 -5.48
N TYR A 32 -11.67 -23.54 -6.06
CA TYR A 32 -11.61 -23.85 -7.48
C TYR A 32 -12.59 -22.98 -8.27
N MET A 33 -12.16 -22.45 -9.41
CA MET A 33 -12.98 -21.65 -10.31
C MET A 33 -13.30 -22.46 -11.58
N ASN A 34 -14.56 -22.49 -11.92
CA ASN A 34 -15.01 -23.11 -13.18
C ASN A 34 -14.97 -22.05 -14.30
N PRO A 35 -14.07 -22.17 -15.30
CA PRO A 35 -13.94 -21.17 -16.36
C PRO A 35 -15.16 -21.15 -17.31
N VAL A 36 -15.91 -22.27 -17.40
CA VAL A 36 -17.07 -22.35 -18.28
C VAL A 36 -18.26 -21.57 -17.73
N THR A 37 -18.43 -21.61 -16.40
CA THR A 37 -19.55 -20.95 -15.74
C THR A 37 -19.17 -19.61 -15.11
N SER A 38 -17.88 -19.31 -15.00
CA SER A 38 -17.33 -18.17 -14.27
C SER A 38 -17.81 -18.12 -12.81
N LEU A 39 -17.90 -19.29 -12.18
CA LEU A 39 -18.34 -19.45 -10.80
C LEU A 39 -17.30 -20.19 -9.98
N TRP A 40 -17.28 -19.88 -8.68
CA TRP A 40 -16.55 -20.64 -7.70
C TRP A 40 -17.20 -22.00 -7.45
N TYR A 41 -16.41 -23.03 -7.24
CA TYR A 41 -16.87 -24.38 -6.88
C TYR A 41 -17.07 -24.56 -5.37
N GLY A 42 -17.00 -23.49 -4.61
CA GLY A 42 -17.24 -23.43 -3.16
C GLY A 42 -17.88 -22.09 -2.78
N VAL A 43 -18.55 -22.09 -1.63
CA VAL A 43 -19.10 -20.86 -1.04
C VAL A 43 -17.96 -19.91 -0.69
N ASP A 44 -18.08 -18.66 -1.02
CA ASP A 44 -17.16 -17.62 -0.56
C ASP A 44 -17.14 -17.58 0.97
N PRO A 45 -16.01 -17.79 1.62
CA PRO A 45 -15.95 -17.68 3.09
C PRO A 45 -16.42 -16.32 3.61
N GLN A 46 -16.38 -15.29 2.76
CA GLN A 46 -16.82 -13.93 3.09
C GLN A 46 -18.19 -13.56 2.47
N TRP A 47 -18.98 -14.51 2.02
CA TRP A 47 -20.27 -14.27 1.39
C TRP A 47 -21.20 -13.32 2.15
N TYR A 48 -21.12 -13.30 3.47
CA TYR A 48 -21.94 -12.45 4.33
C TYR A 48 -21.57 -10.96 4.26
N LYS A 49 -20.36 -10.63 3.73
CA LYS A 49 -19.93 -9.25 3.51
C LYS A 49 -20.48 -8.65 2.22
N LEU A 50 -20.95 -9.49 1.31
CA LEU A 50 -21.51 -9.10 0.02
C LEU A 50 -22.95 -9.60 -0.13
N PRO A 51 -23.88 -9.12 0.69
CA PRO A 51 -25.26 -9.64 0.73
C PRO A 51 -26.03 -9.49 -0.59
N TYR A 52 -25.50 -8.70 -1.52
CA TYR A 52 -26.08 -8.46 -2.85
C TYR A 52 -25.42 -9.29 -3.96
N SER A 53 -24.44 -10.14 -3.64
CA SER A 53 -23.75 -11.01 -4.59
C SER A 53 -23.98 -12.48 -4.26
N SER A 54 -23.99 -13.34 -5.28
CA SER A 54 -24.00 -14.78 -5.07
C SER A 54 -22.70 -15.23 -4.37
N PRO A 55 -22.77 -16.07 -3.35
CA PRO A 55 -21.57 -16.62 -2.70
C PRO A 55 -20.68 -17.47 -3.62
N TYR A 56 -21.16 -17.78 -4.80
CA TYR A 56 -20.42 -18.52 -5.84
C TYR A 56 -19.93 -17.62 -6.98
N SER A 57 -20.18 -16.31 -6.92
CA SER A 57 -19.83 -15.40 -8.00
C SER A 57 -18.33 -15.11 -8.02
N TYR A 58 -17.64 -15.44 -9.13
CA TYR A 58 -16.29 -15.00 -9.37
C TYR A 58 -16.28 -13.50 -9.72
N CYS A 59 -15.50 -12.71 -8.97
CA CYS A 59 -15.35 -11.26 -9.20
C CYS A 59 -16.70 -10.51 -9.33
N ILE A 60 -17.71 -10.88 -8.54
CA ILE A 60 -19.07 -10.29 -8.58
C ILE A 60 -19.70 -10.33 -10.00
N GLY A 61 -19.31 -11.31 -10.82
CA GLY A 61 -19.75 -11.42 -12.22
C GLY A 61 -19.04 -10.47 -13.19
N ASN A 62 -17.99 -9.80 -12.77
CA ASN A 62 -17.20 -8.87 -13.60
C ASN A 62 -15.70 -9.18 -13.61
N PRO A 63 -15.29 -10.32 -14.20
CA PRO A 63 -13.88 -10.75 -14.23
C PRO A 63 -12.99 -9.92 -15.18
N ILE A 64 -13.57 -8.97 -15.91
CA ILE A 64 -12.81 -8.06 -16.77
C ILE A 64 -12.27 -6.86 -15.97
N LEU A 65 -13.04 -6.41 -14.98
CA LEU A 65 -12.68 -5.26 -14.14
C LEU A 65 -12.15 -5.66 -12.77
N LEU A 66 -12.46 -6.86 -12.31
CA LEU A 66 -12.09 -7.36 -11.01
C LEU A 66 -11.26 -8.63 -11.16
N HIS A 67 -10.22 -8.72 -10.37
CA HIS A 67 -9.36 -9.87 -10.26
C HIS A 67 -9.37 -10.35 -8.80
N ASP A 68 -9.58 -11.65 -8.60
CA ASP A 68 -9.35 -12.29 -7.31
C ASP A 68 -7.95 -12.91 -7.35
N PRO A 69 -6.94 -12.27 -6.79
CA PRO A 69 -5.56 -12.71 -7.00
C PRO A 69 -5.25 -14.03 -6.31
N ASN A 70 -6.03 -14.46 -5.31
CA ASN A 70 -5.42 -15.28 -4.29
C ASN A 70 -6.27 -16.34 -3.64
N GLY A 71 -7.54 -16.14 -3.55
CA GLY A 71 -8.37 -17.03 -2.74
C GLY A 71 -8.07 -17.04 -1.24
N ALA A 72 -6.87 -16.68 -0.73
CA ALA A 72 -6.58 -16.77 0.72
C ALA A 72 -5.23 -16.24 1.21
N TYR A 73 -5.10 -14.96 1.52
CA TYR A 73 -4.03 -14.40 2.37
C TYR A 73 -4.42 -13.05 2.96
N PRO A 74 -3.72 -12.53 4.00
CA PRO A 74 -4.05 -11.24 4.55
C PRO A 74 -3.89 -10.13 3.51
N VAL A 75 -4.95 -9.35 3.35
CA VAL A 75 -5.00 -8.20 2.45
C VAL A 75 -5.12 -6.92 3.25
N ILE A 76 -4.14 -6.04 3.07
CA ILE A 76 -4.15 -4.68 3.61
C ILE A 76 -4.88 -3.78 2.63
N THR A 77 -5.94 -3.13 3.07
CA THR A 77 -6.63 -2.10 2.28
C THR A 77 -6.32 -0.72 2.86
N ILE A 78 -5.57 0.10 2.13
CA ILE A 78 -5.33 1.50 2.48
C ILE A 78 -6.43 2.34 1.84
N THR A 79 -7.36 2.82 2.68
CA THR A 79 -8.54 3.54 2.21
C THR A 79 -8.25 5.01 1.93
N LYS A 80 -9.19 5.72 1.35
CA LYS A 80 -9.19 7.18 1.20
C LYS A 80 -9.97 7.91 2.31
N GLU A 81 -10.48 7.16 3.29
CA GLU A 81 -11.21 7.69 4.42
C GLU A 81 -10.26 8.31 5.45
N LYS A 82 -10.46 9.60 5.74
CA LYS A 82 -9.73 10.30 6.80
C LYS A 82 -10.33 9.96 8.15
N THR A 83 -9.48 9.67 9.12
CA THR A 83 -9.90 9.35 10.49
C THR A 83 -10.34 10.57 11.29
N GLY A 84 -10.08 11.78 10.80
CA GLY A 84 -10.21 13.02 11.54
C GLY A 84 -9.02 13.34 12.45
N GLN A 85 -8.10 12.41 12.61
CA GLN A 85 -6.84 12.61 13.35
C GLN A 85 -5.74 13.11 12.42
N GLN A 86 -4.75 13.77 13.00
CA GLN A 86 -3.57 14.27 12.31
C GLN A 86 -2.30 13.84 13.04
N ALA A 87 -1.23 13.66 12.30
CA ALA A 87 0.11 13.48 12.84
C ALA A 87 1.00 14.68 12.46
N THR A 88 1.95 14.99 13.32
CA THR A 88 2.99 15.97 13.00
C THR A 88 4.12 15.27 12.26
N GLN A 89 4.45 15.74 11.06
CA GLN A 89 5.47 15.15 10.19
C GLN A 89 6.64 16.13 10.00
N ARG A 90 7.87 15.59 9.97
CA ARG A 90 9.05 16.33 9.53
C ARG A 90 8.97 16.57 8.03
N VAL A 91 9.29 17.81 7.61
CA VAL A 91 9.41 18.19 6.19
C VAL A 91 10.82 17.89 5.69
N ILE A 92 10.94 17.19 4.57
CA ILE A 92 12.23 16.90 3.92
C ILE A 92 12.68 18.11 3.08
N GLY A 93 14.00 18.26 2.91
CA GLY A 93 14.59 19.31 2.07
C GLY A 93 14.63 20.69 2.70
N TYR A 94 14.22 20.82 3.97
CA TYR A 94 14.35 22.07 4.72
C TYR A 94 15.52 22.00 5.71
N THR A 95 16.55 22.77 5.44
CA THR A 95 17.61 23.09 6.38
C THR A 95 17.45 24.55 6.79
N GLY A 96 16.70 24.78 7.86
CA GLY A 96 16.50 26.12 8.42
C GLY A 96 17.73 26.65 9.16
N PHE A 97 17.73 27.94 9.45
CA PHE A 97 18.73 28.54 10.35
C PHE A 97 18.81 27.77 11.66
N HIS A 98 20.02 27.41 12.11
CA HIS A 98 20.30 26.64 13.32
C HIS A 98 19.80 25.17 13.31
N ASN A 99 19.76 24.50 12.15
CA ASN A 99 19.31 23.09 12.03
C ASN A 99 17.90 22.83 12.61
N LYS A 100 17.03 23.82 12.59
CA LYS A 100 15.63 23.63 13.01
C LYS A 100 14.88 22.85 11.93
N ALA A 101 14.31 21.70 12.28
CA ALA A 101 13.43 20.99 11.37
C ALA A 101 12.11 21.77 11.19
N LEU A 102 11.65 21.85 9.96
CA LEU A 102 10.30 22.29 9.67
C LEU A 102 9.33 21.13 9.91
N LEU A 103 8.27 21.39 10.64
CA LEU A 103 7.22 20.43 10.94
C LEU A 103 5.93 20.88 10.26
N THR A 104 5.14 19.92 9.80
CA THR A 104 3.79 20.16 9.29
C THR A 104 2.85 19.06 9.76
N THR A 105 1.55 19.30 9.73
CA THR A 105 0.55 18.27 10.03
C THR A 105 0.16 17.55 8.76
N VAL A 106 -0.14 16.24 8.86
CA VAL A 106 -0.70 15.41 7.82
C VAL A 106 -1.92 14.66 8.36
N ASP A 107 -2.92 14.48 7.53
CA ASP A 107 -4.10 13.71 7.90
C ASP A 107 -3.75 12.22 7.98
N LEU A 108 -4.42 11.51 8.90
CA LEU A 108 -4.35 10.07 9.01
C LEU A 108 -5.53 9.42 8.30
N TYR A 109 -5.24 8.33 7.63
CA TYR A 109 -6.19 7.57 6.86
C TYR A 109 -6.38 6.18 7.46
N LYS A 110 -7.59 5.67 7.34
CA LYS A 110 -7.95 4.34 7.79
C LYS A 110 -7.30 3.30 6.87
N ALA A 111 -6.72 2.28 7.47
CA ALA A 111 -6.30 1.06 6.80
C ALA A 111 -6.91 -0.15 7.53
N THR A 112 -7.26 -1.17 6.77
CA THR A 112 -7.83 -2.41 7.31
C THR A 112 -7.02 -3.59 6.83
N VAL A 113 -6.98 -4.65 7.62
CA VAL A 113 -6.48 -5.96 7.21
C VAL A 113 -7.57 -6.98 7.40
N THR A 114 -7.75 -7.81 6.41
CA THR A 114 -8.60 -9.00 6.48
C THR A 114 -7.82 -10.19 5.96
N ASP A 115 -8.09 -11.36 6.48
CA ASP A 115 -7.52 -12.61 5.98
C ASP A 115 -8.65 -13.51 5.48
N THR A 116 -8.48 -14.11 4.33
CA THR A 116 -9.48 -14.98 3.75
C THR A 116 -9.40 -16.42 4.28
N GLU A 117 -8.24 -16.84 4.80
CA GLU A 117 -8.09 -18.12 5.49
C GLU A 117 -8.55 -18.05 6.95
N ASP A 118 -8.49 -16.87 7.58
CA ASP A 118 -8.85 -16.65 8.98
C ASP A 118 -9.86 -15.50 9.05
N ALA A 119 -11.14 -15.84 9.00
CA ALA A 119 -12.23 -14.87 9.03
C ALA A 119 -12.30 -14.05 10.33
N ASP A 120 -11.72 -14.57 11.41
CA ASP A 120 -11.65 -13.89 12.70
C ASP A 120 -10.48 -12.88 12.73
N PHE A 121 -9.53 -12.98 11.80
CA PHE A 121 -8.45 -12.04 11.69
C PHE A 121 -8.90 -10.77 10.97
N HIS A 122 -9.20 -9.77 11.77
CA HIS A 122 -9.52 -8.43 11.30
C HIS A 122 -8.79 -7.40 12.13
N MET A 123 -8.14 -6.44 11.47
CA MET A 123 -7.44 -5.35 12.16
C MET A 123 -7.68 -4.03 11.44
N GLU A 124 -7.86 -2.97 12.22
CA GLU A 124 -7.88 -1.59 11.73
C GLU A 124 -6.68 -0.83 12.29
N PHE A 125 -6.06 -0.02 11.46
CA PHE A 125 -4.95 0.84 11.87
C PHE A 125 -4.92 2.12 11.05
N THR A 126 -4.03 3.05 11.41
CA THR A 126 -3.92 4.34 10.74
C THR A 126 -2.60 4.49 10.02
N VAL A 127 -2.66 5.16 8.86
CA VAL A 127 -1.49 5.42 8.03
C VAL A 127 -1.46 6.87 7.56
N THR A 128 -0.26 7.39 7.32
CA THR A 128 -0.10 8.62 6.54
C THR A 128 -0.19 8.32 5.06
N ARG A 129 -0.84 9.22 4.32
CA ARG A 129 -0.89 9.18 2.85
C ARG A 129 -0.37 10.45 2.22
N ASP A 130 0.15 11.38 3.01
CA ASP A 130 0.73 12.65 2.56
C ASP A 130 2.17 12.76 3.05
N ALA A 131 3.04 13.26 2.19
CA ALA A 131 4.45 13.47 2.47
C ALA A 131 4.89 14.81 1.88
N PHE A 132 5.22 15.76 2.73
CA PHE A 132 5.55 17.11 2.30
C PHE A 132 7.05 17.35 2.27
N ILE A 133 7.51 17.92 1.15
CA ILE A 133 8.90 18.34 0.96
C ILE A 133 8.98 19.82 0.57
N VAL A 134 10.16 20.41 0.75
CA VAL A 134 10.52 21.69 0.12
C VAL A 134 11.30 21.37 -1.16
N ARG A 135 10.81 21.82 -2.31
CA ARG A 135 11.58 21.72 -3.57
C ARG A 135 12.79 22.64 -3.54
N GLN A 136 13.90 22.20 -4.15
CA GLN A 136 15.06 23.07 -4.37
C GLN A 136 14.63 24.32 -5.17
N GLY A 137 14.93 25.51 -4.65
CA GLY A 137 14.49 26.77 -5.23
C GLY A 137 13.09 27.22 -4.82
N GLY A 138 12.44 26.51 -3.90
CA GLY A 138 11.13 26.89 -3.34
C GLY A 138 11.11 28.31 -2.82
N ASN A 139 10.26 29.14 -3.41
CA ASN A 139 10.17 30.57 -3.13
C ASN A 139 9.82 30.84 -1.68
N LYS A 140 10.76 31.42 -0.94
CA LYS A 140 10.45 32.16 0.30
C LYS A 140 9.82 33.49 -0.08
N GLN A 141 8.51 33.56 -0.17
CA GLN A 141 7.81 34.83 -0.29
C GLN A 141 7.25 35.20 1.07
N ASN A 142 7.66 36.36 1.56
CA ASN A 142 7.15 36.99 2.81
C ASN A 142 7.13 36.04 4.03
N GLY A 143 8.21 35.30 4.26
CA GLY A 143 8.30 34.38 5.41
C GLY A 143 7.42 33.12 5.27
N THR A 144 6.91 32.82 4.08
CA THR A 144 6.12 31.62 3.81
C THR A 144 6.89 30.68 2.88
N ILE A 145 6.86 29.38 3.17
CA ILE A 145 7.39 28.32 2.31
C ILE A 145 6.23 27.53 1.75
N VAL A 146 6.29 27.22 0.45
CA VAL A 146 5.37 26.30 -0.20
C VAL A 146 5.94 24.90 -0.10
N LEU A 147 5.20 24.00 0.52
CA LEU A 147 5.48 22.57 0.58
C LEU A 147 4.79 21.86 -0.59
N THR A 148 5.44 20.87 -1.17
CA THR A 148 4.86 20.01 -2.19
C THR A 148 4.62 18.62 -1.60
N ASN A 149 3.45 18.07 -1.83
CA ASN A 149 3.12 16.70 -1.48
C ASN A 149 3.73 15.73 -2.51
N VAL A 150 4.52 14.79 -2.05
CA VAL A 150 5.20 13.78 -2.87
C VAL A 150 4.70 12.36 -2.57
N ALA A 151 3.56 12.24 -1.93
CA ALA A 151 2.98 10.95 -1.59
C ALA A 151 2.61 10.16 -2.84
N PHE A 152 2.83 8.85 -2.77
CA PHE A 152 2.46 7.92 -3.80
C PHE A 152 0.94 7.82 -3.96
N GLU A 153 0.48 7.81 -5.20
CA GLU A 153 -0.87 7.40 -5.59
C GLU A 153 -0.81 6.36 -6.71
N PRO A 154 -1.70 5.36 -6.69
CA PRO A 154 -1.85 4.43 -7.79
C PRO A 154 -2.14 5.13 -9.12
N LYS A 155 -1.73 4.55 -10.24
CA LYS A 155 -1.98 5.10 -11.56
C LYS A 155 -3.48 5.30 -11.82
N ASP A 156 -4.26 4.29 -11.52
CA ASP A 156 -5.73 4.27 -11.65
C ASP A 156 -6.34 3.27 -10.66
N GLU A 157 -7.64 3.06 -10.73
CA GLU A 157 -8.35 2.12 -9.86
C GLU A 157 -8.14 0.65 -10.26
N GLN A 158 -7.67 0.37 -11.47
CA GLN A 158 -7.35 -0.97 -11.97
C GLN A 158 -5.92 -1.38 -11.62
N ASN A 159 -5.02 -0.42 -11.41
CA ASN A 159 -3.62 -0.63 -11.05
C ASN A 159 -3.34 -0.20 -9.61
N ASN A 160 -4.13 -0.71 -8.67
CA ASN A 160 -4.08 -0.34 -7.26
C ASN A 160 -3.82 -1.53 -6.31
N GLU A 161 -3.54 -2.71 -6.88
CA GLU A 161 -3.24 -3.94 -6.15
C GLU A 161 -1.75 -4.27 -6.23
N TYR A 162 -1.18 -4.60 -5.08
CA TYR A 162 0.24 -4.86 -4.91
C TYR A 162 0.46 -6.07 -4.00
N VAL A 163 1.65 -6.64 -4.09
CA VAL A 163 2.15 -7.63 -3.12
C VAL A 163 3.16 -6.95 -2.21
N GLY A 164 2.97 -7.08 -0.92
CA GLY A 164 3.90 -6.60 0.11
C GLY A 164 5.02 -7.60 0.34
N VAL A 165 6.24 -7.25 -0.02
CA VAL A 165 7.43 -8.05 0.27
C VAL A 165 8.05 -7.54 1.56
N VAL A 166 8.20 -8.44 2.53
CA VAL A 166 8.79 -8.12 3.84
C VAL A 166 10.25 -7.73 3.65
N LYS A 167 10.61 -6.54 4.11
CA LYS A 167 11.98 -6.06 4.21
C LYS A 167 12.38 -6.04 5.69
N PRO A 168 13.13 -7.04 6.15
CA PRO A 168 13.67 -7.04 7.50
C PRO A 168 14.74 -5.95 7.61
N GLU A 169 14.92 -5.45 8.83
CA GLU A 169 15.97 -4.46 9.12
C GLU A 169 15.89 -3.20 8.26
N TYR A 170 14.70 -2.59 8.19
CA TYR A 170 14.57 -1.30 7.53
C TYR A 170 15.42 -0.24 8.26
N PRO A 171 16.41 0.37 7.58
CA PRO A 171 17.68 0.74 8.21
C PRO A 171 17.71 2.10 8.88
N ARG A 172 16.63 2.73 9.21
CA ARG A 172 16.68 4.07 9.81
C ARG A 172 15.91 4.15 11.12
N GLY A 173 16.65 4.16 12.20
CA GLY A 173 16.10 4.26 13.55
C GLY A 173 15.68 2.89 14.09
N ASN A 174 14.78 2.89 15.09
CA ASN A 174 14.25 1.67 15.71
C ASN A 174 13.15 0.99 14.88
N ALA A 175 13.08 1.27 13.58
CA ALA A 175 12.15 0.60 12.67
C ALA A 175 12.72 -0.79 12.33
N THR A 176 11.95 -1.83 12.60
CA THR A 176 12.41 -3.20 12.46
C THR A 176 11.93 -3.88 11.19
N VAL A 177 10.89 -3.34 10.54
CA VAL A 177 10.27 -3.99 9.39
C VAL A 177 9.55 -2.99 8.47
N ALA A 178 9.53 -3.29 7.18
CA ALA A 178 8.70 -2.63 6.19
C ALA A 178 8.16 -3.64 5.17
N LEU A 179 7.05 -3.30 4.51
CA LEU A 179 6.51 -4.02 3.37
C LEU A 179 6.77 -3.20 2.10
N VAL A 180 7.63 -3.71 1.23
CA VAL A 180 7.90 -3.09 -0.09
C VAL A 180 6.77 -3.48 -1.02
N LEU A 181 6.14 -2.50 -1.65
CA LEU A 181 5.12 -2.74 -2.67
C LEU A 181 5.78 -3.26 -3.94
N THR A 182 5.27 -4.39 -4.42
CA THR A 182 5.68 -4.97 -5.70
C THR A 182 4.44 -5.28 -6.54
N GLN A 183 4.60 -5.24 -7.86
CA GLN A 183 3.60 -5.70 -8.81
C GLN A 183 4.32 -6.53 -9.86
N ASP A 184 3.78 -7.70 -10.18
CA ASP A 184 4.41 -8.68 -11.09
C ASP A 184 5.89 -9.00 -10.75
N GLY A 185 6.19 -9.07 -9.46
CA GLY A 185 7.54 -9.31 -8.93
C GLY A 185 8.50 -8.12 -9.04
N SER A 186 8.05 -6.97 -9.55
CA SER A 186 8.82 -5.75 -9.70
C SER A 186 8.52 -4.76 -8.57
N HIS A 187 9.56 -4.11 -8.03
CA HIS A 187 9.40 -2.97 -7.11
C HIS A 187 9.16 -1.62 -7.83
N PHE A 188 9.09 -1.66 -9.15
CA PHE A 188 8.65 -0.54 -9.98
C PHE A 188 7.15 -0.69 -10.20
N VAL A 189 6.37 0.22 -9.63
CA VAL A 189 4.91 0.13 -9.60
C VAL A 189 4.27 1.30 -10.36
N PRO A 190 3.15 1.06 -11.06
CA PRO A 190 2.42 2.12 -11.75
C PRO A 190 1.96 3.21 -10.78
N ALA A 191 2.22 4.47 -11.13
CA ALA A 191 1.91 5.64 -10.33
C ALA A 191 1.12 6.67 -11.14
N ASP A 192 0.36 7.51 -10.44
CA ASP A 192 -0.31 8.65 -11.05
C ASP A 192 0.73 9.59 -11.67
N PRO A 193 0.69 9.88 -12.98
CA PRO A 193 1.68 10.73 -13.65
C PRO A 193 1.70 12.17 -13.15
N SER A 194 0.61 12.62 -12.50
CA SER A 194 0.53 13.92 -11.85
C SER A 194 1.18 13.94 -10.47
N ASP A 195 1.64 12.78 -9.98
CA ASP A 195 2.27 12.67 -8.68
C ASP A 195 3.65 13.31 -8.67
N ALA A 196 3.88 14.18 -7.70
CA ALA A 196 5.17 14.86 -7.53
C ALA A 196 6.30 13.89 -7.13
N SER A 197 6.01 12.72 -6.60
CA SER A 197 6.99 11.65 -6.35
C SER A 197 7.65 11.21 -7.65
N VAL A 198 6.90 11.25 -8.73
CA VAL A 198 7.39 11.01 -10.09
C VAL A 198 8.38 12.09 -10.55
N GLU A 199 8.35 13.30 -10.02
CA GLU A 199 9.26 14.40 -10.40
C GLU A 199 10.59 14.41 -9.65
N LEU A 200 10.73 13.71 -8.54
CA LEU A 200 11.90 13.77 -7.65
C LEU A 200 13.11 12.96 -8.09
N GLY A 201 13.12 12.43 -9.32
CA GLY A 201 14.31 11.78 -9.88
C GLY A 201 14.44 10.28 -9.60
N TYR A 202 13.48 9.67 -8.92
CA TYR A 202 13.34 8.21 -8.86
C TYR A 202 12.67 7.66 -10.12
N ARG A 203 12.79 8.41 -11.23
CA ARG A 203 12.10 8.16 -12.48
C ARG A 203 12.86 7.23 -13.38
N TYR A 204 12.14 6.20 -13.79
CA TYR A 204 12.43 5.54 -15.05
C TYR A 204 11.41 5.92 -16.14
N LYS A 205 10.19 6.32 -15.76
CA LYS A 205 9.10 6.77 -16.65
C LYS A 205 8.19 7.74 -15.90
N THR A 206 7.39 8.49 -16.62
CA THR A 206 6.48 9.52 -16.09
C THR A 206 5.31 8.96 -15.26
N ASP A 207 5.09 7.65 -15.26
CA ASP A 207 3.96 6.97 -14.62
C ASP A 207 4.39 5.75 -13.78
N ILE A 208 5.65 5.74 -13.30
CA ILE A 208 6.20 4.64 -12.49
C ILE A 208 6.89 5.20 -11.25
N ALA A 209 6.55 4.65 -10.09
CA ALA A 209 7.27 4.87 -8.82
C ALA A 209 8.09 3.63 -8.45
N SER A 210 9.12 3.80 -7.63
CA SER A 210 9.94 2.70 -7.11
C SER A 210 10.18 2.85 -5.62
N GLY A 211 10.34 1.71 -4.95
CA GLY A 211 10.66 1.68 -3.52
C GLY A 211 9.54 2.20 -2.62
N VAL A 212 8.30 2.17 -3.08
CA VAL A 212 7.14 2.50 -2.25
C VAL A 212 6.96 1.44 -1.18
N MET A 213 6.75 1.86 0.06
CA MET A 213 6.68 0.96 1.21
C MET A 213 5.56 1.35 2.16
N LEU A 214 5.00 0.34 2.84
CA LEU A 214 4.31 0.50 4.10
C LEU A 214 5.33 0.23 5.22
N HIS A 215 5.58 1.20 6.07
CA HIS A 215 6.65 1.12 7.06
C HIS A 215 6.24 1.76 8.39
N VAL A 216 7.05 1.55 9.42
CA VAL A 216 6.91 2.24 10.70
C VAL A 216 6.95 3.75 10.47
N GLY A 217 5.97 4.49 11.01
CA GLY A 217 5.90 5.95 10.89
C GLY A 217 7.12 6.65 11.46
N GLY A 218 7.79 5.97 12.38
CA GLY A 218 9.04 6.43 12.98
C GLY A 218 8.84 7.57 13.97
N ARG A 219 9.88 7.86 14.72
CA ARG A 219 9.91 8.95 15.70
C ARG A 219 11.02 9.91 15.33
N TYR A 220 10.67 11.17 15.19
CA TYR A 220 11.63 12.26 15.00
C TYR A 220 11.62 13.18 16.22
N LEU A 221 12.75 13.28 16.88
CA LEU A 221 12.95 14.15 18.04
C LEU A 221 13.90 15.29 17.67
N ASN A 222 13.40 16.51 17.70
CA ASN A 222 14.25 17.69 17.56
C ASN A 222 13.85 18.78 18.56
N LYS A 223 14.75 19.10 19.50
CA LYS A 223 14.57 20.18 20.49
C LYS A 223 13.24 20.12 21.23
N GLY A 224 12.85 18.93 21.70
CA GLY A 224 11.62 18.70 22.46
C GLY A 224 10.34 18.65 21.63
N ARG A 225 10.42 18.70 20.31
CA ARG A 225 9.27 18.47 19.42
C ARG A 225 9.27 17.04 18.91
N ASN A 226 8.19 16.35 19.12
CA ASN A 226 7.96 15.01 18.59
C ASN A 226 7.25 15.09 17.24
N ALA A 227 7.69 14.29 16.30
CA ALA A 227 7.06 14.16 15.00
C ALA A 227 7.30 12.76 14.45
N ILE A 228 6.48 12.32 13.50
CA ILE A 228 6.80 11.16 12.69
C ILE A 228 7.94 11.48 11.73
N ALA A 229 8.74 10.47 11.40
CA ALA A 229 9.77 10.61 10.39
C ALA A 229 9.13 10.94 9.04
N ALA A 230 9.81 11.76 8.26
CA ALA A 230 9.37 12.05 6.92
C ALA A 230 9.58 10.83 6.02
N SER A 231 8.61 10.59 5.15
CA SER A 231 8.72 9.62 4.07
C SER A 231 8.80 10.37 2.72
N GLU A 232 9.46 9.79 1.75
CA GLU A 232 9.53 10.34 0.38
C GLU A 232 8.41 9.74 -0.50
N GLY A 233 7.20 9.61 0.06
CA GLY A 233 6.02 9.13 -0.64
C GLY A 233 5.46 7.79 -0.16
N CYS A 234 6.11 7.14 0.81
CA CYS A 234 5.66 5.88 1.41
C CYS A 234 4.52 6.09 2.43
N PHE A 235 3.92 5.00 2.87
CA PHE A 235 2.87 4.97 3.88
C PHE A 235 3.48 4.70 5.26
N GLY A 236 3.35 5.66 6.17
CA GLY A 236 3.84 5.51 7.55
C GLY A 236 2.72 5.04 8.47
N VAL A 237 2.87 3.87 9.10
CA VAL A 237 1.97 3.40 10.15
C VAL A 237 2.21 4.21 11.41
N THR A 238 1.17 4.77 12.01
CA THR A 238 1.28 5.59 13.23
C THR A 238 -0.05 5.64 13.99
N ASP A 239 0.01 5.79 15.30
CA ASP A 239 -1.17 5.94 16.16
C ASP A 239 -1.72 7.38 16.19
N GLY A 240 -1.06 8.32 15.53
CA GLY A 240 -1.46 9.72 15.50
C GLY A 240 -1.24 10.48 16.80
N SER A 241 -0.54 9.91 17.77
CA SER A 241 -0.23 10.58 19.03
C SER A 241 0.79 11.69 18.86
N ASP A 242 0.80 12.66 19.79
CA ASP A 242 1.82 13.70 19.85
C ASP A 242 3.21 13.15 20.21
N ASN A 243 3.27 11.90 20.66
CA ASN A 243 4.49 11.18 20.96
C ASN A 243 4.48 9.83 20.24
N PRO A 244 4.62 9.81 18.91
CA PRO A 244 4.48 8.59 18.11
C PRO A 244 5.45 7.50 18.61
N SER A 245 4.92 6.31 18.83
CA SER A 245 5.68 5.13 19.24
C SER A 245 5.96 4.23 18.04
N ASN A 246 7.20 3.77 17.94
CA ASN A 246 7.55 2.73 16.97
C ASN A 246 6.93 1.37 17.36
N ASP A 247 6.63 1.17 18.65
CA ASP A 247 6.08 -0.10 19.16
C ASP A 247 4.72 -0.37 18.52
N TYR A 248 3.80 0.61 18.55
CA TYR A 248 2.51 0.47 17.86
C TYR A 248 2.66 0.06 16.39
N SER A 249 3.52 0.76 15.66
CA SER A 249 3.72 0.50 14.23
C SER A 249 4.36 -0.86 13.98
N ASN A 250 5.31 -1.27 14.82
CA ASN A 250 5.94 -2.58 14.76
C ASN A 250 4.94 -3.70 15.09
N ASP A 251 4.09 -3.50 16.11
CA ASP A 251 3.08 -4.48 16.51
C ASP A 251 2.07 -4.70 15.38
N VAL A 252 1.61 -3.63 14.73
CA VAL A 252 0.72 -3.72 13.56
C VAL A 252 1.38 -4.53 12.45
N LEU A 253 2.58 -4.15 12.00
CA LEU A 253 3.26 -4.80 10.89
C LEU A 253 3.62 -6.26 11.22
N ASN A 254 4.11 -6.52 12.41
CA ASN A 254 4.44 -7.89 12.83
C ASN A 254 3.20 -8.78 12.95
N SER A 255 2.06 -8.24 13.41
CA SER A 255 0.81 -9.00 13.46
C SER A 255 0.37 -9.45 12.06
N ILE A 256 0.47 -8.56 11.07
CA ILE A 256 0.15 -8.88 9.67
C ILE A 256 1.11 -9.94 9.10
N ILE A 257 2.42 -9.78 9.35
CA ILE A 257 3.44 -10.73 8.89
C ILE A 257 3.26 -12.10 9.56
N ASN A 258 2.97 -12.11 10.85
CA ASN A 258 2.73 -13.35 11.57
C ASN A 258 1.48 -14.06 11.05
N GLN A 259 0.43 -13.32 10.71
CA GLN A 259 -0.76 -13.89 10.10
C GLN A 259 -0.45 -14.48 8.73
N ALA A 260 0.26 -13.75 7.87
CA ALA A 260 0.66 -14.25 6.54
C ALA A 260 1.52 -15.53 6.62
N ASN A 261 2.29 -15.69 7.68
CA ASN A 261 3.11 -16.89 7.88
C ASN A 261 2.32 -18.11 8.36
N LYS A 262 1.06 -17.95 8.77
CA LYS A 262 0.17 -19.08 9.14
C LYS A 262 -0.44 -19.75 7.92
N SER A 263 -0.54 -19.06 6.78
CA SER A 263 -1.07 -19.63 5.56
C SER A 263 -0.29 -20.89 5.15
N GLU A 264 -1.00 -21.94 4.82
CA GLU A 264 -0.41 -23.20 4.34
C GLU A 264 -0.08 -23.13 2.84
N THR A 265 -0.85 -22.37 2.09
CA THR A 265 -0.76 -22.28 0.63
C THR A 265 0.09 -21.10 0.15
N ASP A 266 -0.09 -19.93 0.75
CA ASP A 266 0.56 -18.65 0.36
C ASP A 266 1.43 -18.07 1.49
N LYS A 267 2.21 -18.91 2.14
CA LYS A 267 3.03 -18.55 3.30
C LYS A 267 3.86 -17.30 3.08
N GLY A 268 3.65 -16.32 3.94
CA GLY A 268 4.39 -15.05 3.91
C GLY A 268 3.91 -14.06 2.87
N LYS A 269 2.86 -14.37 2.11
CA LYS A 269 2.30 -13.45 1.12
C LYS A 269 1.34 -12.46 1.77
N ILE A 270 1.42 -11.21 1.37
CA ILE A 270 0.59 -10.12 1.88
C ILE A 270 0.08 -9.31 0.68
N GLY A 271 -1.23 -9.23 0.51
CA GLY A 271 -1.83 -8.34 -0.47
C GLY A 271 -1.89 -6.91 0.06
N ILE A 272 -1.75 -5.94 -0.84
CA ILE A 272 -1.92 -4.52 -0.51
C ILE A 272 -2.78 -3.88 -1.58
N VAL A 273 -3.93 -3.36 -1.18
CA VAL A 273 -4.82 -2.58 -2.04
C VAL A 273 -4.78 -1.13 -1.59
N ILE A 274 -4.56 -0.21 -2.53
CA ILE A 274 -4.51 1.22 -2.23
C ILE A 274 -5.63 1.91 -3.02
N MET A 275 -6.67 2.36 -2.33
CA MET A 275 -7.77 3.07 -2.96
C MET A 275 -7.27 4.43 -3.49
N LYS A 276 -7.37 4.65 -4.81
CA LYS A 276 -6.90 5.89 -5.43
C LYS A 276 -7.70 7.10 -4.92
N ARG A 277 -6.98 8.16 -4.51
CA ARG A 277 -7.59 9.46 -4.21
C ARG A 277 -7.68 10.30 -5.50
N ASN A 278 -8.79 10.99 -5.67
CA ASN A 278 -8.94 11.96 -6.75
C ASN A 278 -8.27 13.31 -6.40
N GLU A 279 -8.23 14.23 -7.35
CA GLU A 279 -7.57 15.54 -7.18
C GLU A 279 -8.16 16.37 -6.03
N THR A 280 -9.44 16.25 -5.74
CA THR A 280 -10.10 17.01 -4.67
C THR A 280 -9.86 16.42 -3.27
N GLU A 281 -9.50 15.14 -3.22
CA GLU A 281 -9.20 14.42 -1.98
C GLU A 281 -7.73 14.59 -1.55
N ARG A 282 -6.88 15.14 -2.43
CA ARG A 282 -5.43 15.29 -2.23
C ARG A 282 -5.05 16.75 -1.93
N THR A 283 -4.20 16.96 -0.94
CA THR A 283 -3.55 18.24 -0.72
C THR A 283 -2.25 18.29 -1.51
N ARG A 284 -2.24 18.95 -2.66
CA ARG A 284 -1.05 19.03 -3.54
C ARG A 284 0.05 19.92 -2.97
N THR A 285 -0.32 21.04 -2.39
CA THR A 285 0.61 22.02 -1.82
C THR A 285 0.12 22.56 -0.49
N LYS A 286 1.03 22.95 0.37
CA LYS A 286 0.72 23.54 1.67
C LYS A 286 1.63 24.75 1.94
N ASN A 287 1.05 25.84 2.34
CA ASN A 287 1.80 27.03 2.72
C ASN A 287 2.10 27.02 4.24
N VAL A 288 3.36 27.11 4.59
CA VAL A 288 3.80 27.14 5.99
C VAL A 288 4.55 28.44 6.27
N LYS A 289 4.09 29.18 7.26
CA LYS A 289 4.81 30.37 7.75
C LYS A 289 6.05 29.94 8.53
N ILE A 290 7.18 30.55 8.20
CA ILE A 290 8.41 30.42 8.97
C ILE A 290 8.46 31.64 9.89
N SER A 291 8.36 31.42 11.20
CA SER A 291 8.65 32.46 12.15
C SER A 291 10.13 32.84 12.02
N SER A 292 10.38 34.10 11.73
CA SER A 292 11.69 34.70 11.90
C SER A 292 11.96 34.80 13.41
N GLU A 293 12.55 33.77 14.00
CA GLU A 293 13.22 33.85 15.29
C GLU A 293 14.72 33.73 15.12
#